data_c9d0b9004b22b7babfb0cbbd50ff9909
#
_entry.id   c9d0b9004b22b7babfb0cbbd50ff9909
#
_cell.length_a   1.000
_cell.length_b   1.000
_cell.length_c   1.000
_cell.angle_alpha   90.00
_cell.angle_beta   90.00
_cell.angle_gamma   90.00
#
_symmetry.space_group_name_H-M   'P 1'
#
loop_
_entity.id
_entity.type
_entity.pdbx_description
1 polymer ?
#
loop_
_entity_poly.entity_id
_entity_poly.type
_entity_poly.pdbx_seq_one_letter_code
_entity_poly.pdbx_strand_id
1 'polypeptide(L)'
;MAAVEDGPGIGFLSWKYSHYFSFLMVKDRNIVVNCTLCGGSKTLSTSKTSNSNLMKHLQKQHASTKLVEKEPEGNVGDSSSVDAIPAKQRKLDFGQPAAQSITQPQLHRLIARYVVEDMKPISTVESHAFRQLISYIPVRGRAGKAPSRKTFSSFLDQEYANMKSELKNTLDMVEYISTTADIWTVHNKSFLGVTAHWKNAQNMKREKAALACRRFMGRHTYDSIASELDNINSSHGLSFKITSTVTDNGSNFVKAFKVYQPPPQSDDSEYEEDEVTFVSIGDVLQNGAVDADDAISLPPHQRCASHTMNLISCTDVEKWLLSEAATKTIYRSATTKCAGLWNKASHSTVAAEIVEDIITKKLLVPCTTRWNSFYYALERISKIPLVELNTISSTLQLKCFNEREHQCITVYCAVMKPLTVALNILQGEDHCFYGTLLPTLESLMTKTLAIKNVKTRFAHVLGSEDALLAAVTLPKFKLRWLHDQAWKDLAKARLLVECRKLLPEQDQLQPGTSATNTTQHPGSSKEDEFFSFEENEDIYATAEGEVAEYLKSGATGAPVERLFSLGNLILTPKRNKLSDHKFEKLLLLRYNCWFDGTKVE
;
A
#
# COMPACT_ATOMS: atom_id res chain seq x y z
N MET A 1 30.83 16.51 -30.52
CA MET A 1 30.22 17.62 -31.28
C MET A 1 28.93 17.07 -31.89
N ALA A 2 27.80 17.35 -31.28
CA ALA A 2 26.49 16.94 -31.78
C ALA A 2 26.01 17.98 -32.80
N ALA A 3 25.61 17.53 -33.98
CA ALA A 3 25.07 18.37 -35.06
C ALA A 3 23.77 19.04 -34.58
N VAL A 4 23.74 20.35 -34.65
CA VAL A 4 22.55 21.17 -34.39
C VAL A 4 21.65 21.02 -35.63
N GLU A 5 20.45 20.48 -35.46
CA GLU A 5 19.43 20.46 -36.50
C GLU A 5 18.96 21.89 -36.80
N ASP A 6 19.34 22.42 -37.98
CA ASP A 6 18.99 23.75 -38.47
C ASP A 6 17.64 23.81 -39.19
N GLY A 7 16.59 23.24 -38.55
CA GLY A 7 15.25 23.17 -39.11
C GLY A 7 14.21 24.01 -38.36
N PRO A 8 13.02 24.24 -38.99
CA PRO A 8 11.99 25.12 -38.45
C PRO A 8 11.28 24.61 -37.16
N GLY A 9 11.70 23.46 -36.62
CA GLY A 9 11.15 22.85 -35.41
C GLY A 9 9.76 22.20 -35.61
N ILE A 10 9.54 21.06 -34.94
CA ILE A 10 8.29 20.27 -35.07
C ILE A 10 7.05 21.10 -34.72
N GLY A 11 7.12 22.02 -33.74
CA GLY A 11 6.00 22.85 -33.31
C GLY A 11 5.53 23.89 -34.35
N PHE A 12 6.40 24.30 -35.29
CA PHE A 12 5.99 25.16 -36.40
C PHE A 12 5.43 24.33 -37.57
N LEU A 13 6.07 23.21 -37.92
CA LEU A 13 5.64 22.35 -39.03
C LEU A 13 4.27 21.70 -38.79
N SER A 14 3.99 21.31 -37.56
CA SER A 14 2.71 20.72 -37.15
C SER A 14 1.60 21.75 -36.88
N TRP A 15 1.91 23.05 -36.94
CA TRP A 15 0.93 24.08 -36.65
C TRP A 15 -0.05 24.25 -37.83
N LYS A 16 -1.34 24.18 -37.54
CA LYS A 16 -2.45 24.18 -38.53
C LYS A 16 -2.46 25.36 -39.50
N TYR A 17 -1.81 26.46 -39.17
CA TYR A 17 -1.69 27.65 -40.04
C TYR A 17 -0.27 27.88 -40.56
N SER A 18 0.62 26.89 -40.48
CA SER A 18 2.03 27.01 -40.92
C SER A 18 2.15 27.33 -42.41
N HIS A 19 1.21 26.92 -43.26
CA HIS A 19 1.18 27.16 -44.71
C HIS A 19 1.04 28.64 -45.09
N TYR A 20 0.58 29.51 -44.19
CA TYR A 20 0.56 30.97 -44.38
C TYR A 20 1.92 31.62 -44.10
N PHE A 21 2.96 30.87 -43.80
CA PHE A 21 4.28 31.38 -43.52
C PHE A 21 5.37 30.55 -44.20
N SER A 22 6.30 31.21 -44.91
CA SER A 22 7.50 30.59 -45.45
C SER A 22 8.64 30.74 -44.47
N PHE A 23 9.26 29.62 -44.13
CA PHE A 23 10.44 29.59 -43.26
C PHE A 23 11.66 30.20 -43.96
N LEU A 24 12.41 31.06 -43.26
CA LEU A 24 13.62 31.68 -43.78
C LEU A 24 14.89 31.13 -43.10
N MET A 25 15.00 31.26 -41.79
CA MET A 25 16.18 30.84 -41.04
C MET A 25 15.90 30.64 -39.57
N VAL A 26 16.81 29.98 -38.90
CA VAL A 26 16.86 29.94 -37.43
C VAL A 26 17.81 31.02 -36.93
N LYS A 27 17.37 31.84 -35.98
CA LYS A 27 18.20 32.82 -35.31
C LYS A 27 18.11 32.57 -33.81
N ASP A 28 19.18 32.06 -33.23
CA ASP A 28 19.28 31.64 -31.83
C ASP A 28 18.20 30.61 -31.45
N ARG A 29 17.31 30.96 -30.51
CA ARG A 29 16.18 30.12 -30.07
C ARG A 29 14.89 30.37 -30.85
N ASN A 30 14.93 31.27 -31.83
CA ASN A 30 13.76 31.68 -32.61
C ASN A 30 13.87 31.23 -34.06
N ILE A 31 12.71 31.06 -34.70
CA ILE A 31 12.57 30.91 -36.14
C ILE A 31 12.15 32.25 -36.77
N VAL A 32 12.63 32.53 -37.94
CA VAL A 32 12.29 33.70 -38.72
C VAL A 32 11.52 33.21 -39.97
N VAL A 33 10.33 33.80 -40.18
CA VAL A 33 9.40 33.40 -41.24
C VAL A 33 8.82 34.62 -41.95
N ASN A 34 8.46 34.49 -43.23
CA ASN A 34 7.73 35.52 -43.99
C ASN A 34 6.26 35.16 -44.03
N CYS A 35 5.39 36.16 -43.88
CA CYS A 35 3.94 35.98 -44.07
C CYS A 35 3.62 36.00 -45.57
N THR A 36 3.03 34.92 -46.10
CA THR A 36 2.63 34.80 -47.51
C THR A 36 1.44 35.70 -47.83
N LEU A 37 0.53 35.94 -46.89
CA LEU A 37 -0.62 36.85 -47.08
C LEU A 37 -0.21 38.33 -47.14
N CYS A 38 0.97 38.72 -46.66
CA CYS A 38 1.55 40.05 -46.80
C CYS A 38 2.35 40.22 -48.11
N GLY A 39 2.22 39.33 -49.07
CA GLY A 39 3.03 39.37 -50.32
C GLY A 39 4.52 39.14 -50.08
N GLY A 40 4.92 38.48 -49.01
CA GLY A 40 6.31 38.17 -48.66
C GLY A 40 7.13 39.36 -48.13
N SER A 41 6.52 40.53 -47.96
CA SER A 41 7.22 41.74 -47.54
C SER A 41 7.45 41.86 -46.03
N LYS A 42 6.79 41.02 -45.20
CA LYS A 42 6.85 41.12 -43.75
C LYS A 42 7.46 39.90 -43.11
N THR A 43 8.63 40.10 -42.55
CA THR A 43 9.38 39.10 -41.79
C THR A 43 8.99 39.10 -40.30
N LEU A 44 8.77 37.95 -39.72
CA LEU A 44 8.34 37.76 -38.35
C LEU A 44 9.26 36.76 -37.63
N SER A 45 9.48 36.98 -36.33
CA SER A 45 10.24 36.06 -35.51
C SER A 45 9.35 35.47 -34.41
N THR A 46 9.47 34.15 -34.19
CA THR A 46 8.79 33.44 -33.13
C THR A 46 9.65 32.34 -32.54
N SER A 47 9.38 31.89 -31.32
CA SER A 47 10.10 30.81 -30.69
C SER A 47 9.87 29.47 -31.42
N LYS A 48 10.89 28.56 -31.45
CA LYS A 48 10.75 27.20 -32.00
C LYS A 48 9.58 26.41 -31.37
N THR A 49 9.17 26.78 -30.16
CA THR A 49 8.11 26.08 -29.38
C THR A 49 6.79 26.83 -29.29
N SER A 50 6.69 28.05 -29.81
CA SER A 50 5.47 28.87 -29.67
C SER A 50 5.17 29.65 -30.94
N ASN A 51 3.95 29.52 -31.46
CA ASN A 51 3.45 30.20 -32.66
C ASN A 51 2.59 31.43 -32.33
N SER A 52 2.62 31.91 -31.06
CA SER A 52 1.73 32.99 -30.59
C SER A 52 1.93 34.30 -31.32
N ASN A 53 3.15 34.67 -31.72
CA ASN A 53 3.44 35.89 -32.45
C ASN A 53 2.90 35.82 -33.88
N LEU A 54 2.94 34.65 -34.52
CA LEU A 54 2.43 34.41 -35.84
C LEU A 54 0.89 34.45 -35.86
N MET A 55 0.27 33.87 -34.82
CA MET A 55 -1.19 33.93 -34.67
C MET A 55 -1.70 35.35 -34.44
N LYS A 56 -1.00 36.15 -33.60
CA LYS A 56 -1.30 37.55 -33.37
C LYS A 56 -1.19 38.38 -34.66
N HIS A 57 -0.22 38.08 -35.52
CA HIS A 57 -0.05 38.72 -36.81
C HIS A 57 -1.25 38.40 -37.74
N LEU A 58 -1.64 37.11 -37.87
CA LEU A 58 -2.82 36.73 -38.67
C LEU A 58 -4.09 37.42 -38.17
N GLN A 59 -4.32 37.47 -36.89
CA GLN A 59 -5.50 38.08 -36.27
C GLN A 59 -5.55 39.61 -36.45
N LYS A 60 -4.39 40.31 -36.41
CA LYS A 60 -4.35 41.77 -36.49
C LYS A 60 -4.28 42.29 -37.93
N GLN A 61 -3.48 41.63 -38.77
CA GLN A 61 -3.21 42.15 -40.12
C GLN A 61 -4.10 41.50 -41.20
N HIS A 62 -4.63 40.31 -40.92
CA HIS A 62 -5.45 39.54 -41.86
C HIS A 62 -6.79 39.14 -41.25
N ALA A 63 -7.36 40.01 -40.40
CA ALA A 63 -8.64 39.77 -39.70
C ALA A 63 -9.82 39.51 -40.66
N SER A 64 -9.76 40.05 -41.87
CA SER A 64 -10.78 39.85 -42.91
C SER A 64 -10.58 38.59 -43.75
N THR A 65 -9.41 37.93 -43.64
CA THR A 65 -9.06 36.73 -44.41
C THR A 65 -9.59 35.50 -43.69
N LYS A 66 -10.40 34.70 -44.36
CA LYS A 66 -10.88 33.42 -43.85
C LYS A 66 -9.72 32.41 -43.86
N LEU A 67 -9.13 32.17 -42.68
CA LEU A 67 -8.03 31.24 -42.53
C LEU A 67 -8.52 29.79 -42.65
N VAL A 68 -7.89 28.99 -43.50
CA VAL A 68 -8.15 27.55 -43.70
C VAL A 68 -7.09 26.75 -42.94
N GLU A 69 -7.47 25.68 -42.26
CA GLU A 69 -6.57 24.80 -41.58
C GLU A 69 -5.95 23.80 -42.56
N LYS A 70 -4.64 23.45 -42.37
CA LYS A 70 -3.97 22.44 -43.18
C LYS A 70 -4.47 21.06 -42.74
N GLU A 71 -5.06 20.28 -43.66
CA GLU A 71 -5.42 18.89 -43.37
C GLU A 71 -4.17 18.01 -43.28
N PRO A 72 -4.17 16.99 -42.38
CA PRO A 72 -3.08 16.03 -42.31
C PRO A 72 -3.07 15.13 -43.55
N GLU A 73 -1.93 15.01 -44.20
CA GLU A 73 -1.71 14.16 -45.39
C GLU A 73 -1.87 12.68 -44.97
N GLY A 74 -2.92 12.04 -45.44
CA GLY A 74 -3.20 10.62 -45.25
C GLY A 74 -3.75 10.00 -46.51
N ASN A 75 -2.97 9.15 -47.12
CA ASN A 75 -3.20 8.09 -48.12
C ASN A 75 -4.35 8.20 -49.15
N VAL A 76 -3.89 8.19 -50.38
CA VAL A 76 -4.64 8.08 -51.64
C VAL A 76 -5.23 6.67 -51.78
N GLY A 77 -6.51 6.60 -52.20
CA GLY A 77 -7.20 5.39 -52.63
C GLY A 77 -8.47 5.73 -53.37
N ASP A 78 -8.39 5.71 -54.61
CA ASP A 78 -9.11 5.78 -55.87
C ASP A 78 -10.63 5.58 -55.89
N SER A 79 -11.22 6.44 -56.73
CA SER A 79 -12.27 6.30 -57.77
C SER A 79 -13.77 6.31 -57.45
N SER A 80 -14.35 7.17 -58.20
CA SER A 80 -15.54 7.18 -59.07
C SER A 80 -16.88 7.75 -58.56
N SER A 81 -17.19 8.89 -59.20
CA SER A 81 -18.41 9.41 -59.80
C SER A 81 -19.81 8.96 -59.30
N VAL A 82 -20.71 9.87 -59.04
CA VAL A 82 -21.90 10.27 -59.85
C VAL A 82 -22.85 11.21 -59.06
N ASP A 83 -23.25 12.28 -59.77
CA ASP A 83 -24.44 13.12 -59.69
C ASP A 83 -24.88 13.93 -58.47
N ALA A 84 -25.03 15.20 -58.78
CA ALA A 84 -25.49 16.30 -57.97
C ALA A 84 -27.02 16.37 -57.80
N ILE A 85 -27.46 16.62 -56.56
CA ILE A 85 -28.72 17.26 -56.21
C ILE A 85 -28.45 18.38 -55.22
N PRO A 86 -29.01 19.60 -55.33
CA PRO A 86 -28.64 20.74 -54.49
C PRO A 86 -29.17 20.57 -53.07
N ALA A 87 -28.28 20.34 -52.14
CA ALA A 87 -28.61 20.26 -50.72
C ALA A 87 -28.68 21.66 -50.12
N LYS A 88 -29.78 21.95 -49.42
CA LYS A 88 -30.00 23.08 -48.53
C LYS A 88 -28.79 23.30 -47.61
N GLN A 89 -28.36 24.57 -47.50
CA GLN A 89 -27.32 25.01 -46.58
C GLN A 89 -27.56 24.44 -45.16
N ARG A 90 -26.80 23.44 -44.79
CA ARG A 90 -26.64 23.06 -43.38
C ARG A 90 -25.83 24.17 -42.70
N LYS A 91 -26.39 24.77 -41.65
CA LYS A 91 -25.60 25.55 -40.69
C LYS A 91 -24.42 24.70 -40.29
N LEU A 92 -23.20 25.15 -40.60
CA LEU A 92 -21.95 24.59 -40.04
C LEU A 92 -21.99 24.86 -38.54
N ASP A 93 -22.34 23.82 -37.80
CA ASP A 93 -22.17 23.77 -36.38
C ASP A 93 -20.64 23.67 -36.17
N PHE A 94 -20.02 24.75 -35.73
CA PHE A 94 -18.64 24.74 -35.27
C PHE A 94 -18.64 23.91 -33.98
N GLY A 95 -18.49 22.61 -34.14
CA GLY A 95 -18.30 21.70 -33.00
C GLY A 95 -17.09 22.16 -32.18
N GLN A 96 -17.35 22.96 -31.16
CA GLN A 96 -16.51 22.83 -29.97
C GLN A 96 -16.45 21.34 -29.69
N PRO A 97 -15.28 20.77 -29.38
CA PRO A 97 -15.24 19.39 -28.89
C PRO A 97 -16.33 19.32 -27.83
N ALA A 98 -17.36 18.51 -28.10
CA ALA A 98 -18.53 18.44 -27.23
C ALA A 98 -17.98 18.25 -25.82
N ALA A 99 -18.04 19.30 -25.02
CA ALA A 99 -17.69 19.23 -23.63
C ALA A 99 -18.51 18.07 -23.11
N GLN A 100 -17.87 16.95 -22.75
CA GLN A 100 -18.55 15.72 -22.36
C GLN A 100 -19.52 16.10 -21.25
N SER A 101 -20.78 16.32 -21.62
CA SER A 101 -21.80 16.78 -20.70
C SER A 101 -22.12 15.60 -19.80
N ILE A 102 -21.64 15.67 -18.56
CA ILE A 102 -21.90 14.65 -17.55
C ILE A 102 -23.39 14.59 -17.22
N THR A 103 -23.84 13.42 -16.83
CA THR A 103 -25.20 13.22 -16.31
C THR A 103 -25.26 13.58 -14.82
N GLN A 104 -26.47 13.84 -14.29
CA GLN A 104 -26.64 14.11 -12.86
C GLN A 104 -26.19 12.94 -11.97
N PRO A 105 -26.42 11.64 -12.29
CA PRO A 105 -25.85 10.51 -11.57
C PRO A 105 -24.32 10.50 -11.60
N GLN A 106 -23.68 10.77 -12.73
CA GLN A 106 -22.23 10.88 -12.82
C GLN A 106 -21.70 12.02 -11.94
N LEU A 107 -22.39 13.18 -11.90
CA LEU A 107 -22.03 14.26 -10.99
C LEU A 107 -22.14 13.82 -9.52
N HIS A 108 -23.18 13.08 -9.13
CA HIS A 108 -23.31 12.55 -7.78
C HIS A 108 -22.17 11.58 -7.43
N ARG A 109 -21.76 10.74 -8.39
CA ARG A 109 -20.61 9.83 -8.21
C ARG A 109 -19.29 10.59 -8.05
N LEU A 110 -19.05 11.65 -8.82
CA LEU A 110 -17.88 12.52 -8.67
C LEU A 110 -17.88 13.25 -7.31
N ILE A 111 -19.05 13.72 -6.85
CA ILE A 111 -19.20 14.32 -5.52
C ILE A 111 -18.89 13.28 -4.43
N ALA A 112 -19.38 12.04 -4.58
CA ALA A 112 -19.10 10.96 -3.64
C ALA A 112 -17.62 10.60 -3.62
N ARG A 113 -17.00 10.51 -4.78
CA ARG A 113 -15.54 10.32 -4.91
C ARG A 113 -14.80 11.38 -4.12
N TYR A 114 -15.07 12.67 -4.37
CA TYR A 114 -14.42 13.77 -3.64
C TYR A 114 -14.63 13.71 -2.13
N VAL A 115 -15.85 13.39 -1.67
CA VAL A 115 -16.16 13.34 -0.24
C VAL A 115 -15.49 12.16 0.45
N VAL A 116 -15.47 10.99 -0.21
CA VAL A 116 -14.91 9.74 0.35
C VAL A 116 -13.39 9.74 0.27
N GLU A 117 -12.80 10.06 -0.88
CA GLU A 117 -11.35 10.03 -1.06
C GLU A 117 -10.62 11.09 -0.24
N ASP A 118 -11.13 12.32 -0.24
CA ASP A 118 -10.60 13.41 0.59
C ASP A 118 -11.09 13.36 2.05
N MET A 119 -11.85 12.35 2.41
CA MET A 119 -12.44 12.20 3.75
C MET A 119 -13.14 13.46 4.25
N LYS A 120 -13.93 14.12 3.37
CA LYS A 120 -14.69 15.33 3.75
C LYS A 120 -15.92 14.98 4.58
N PRO A 121 -16.41 15.89 5.42
CA PRO A 121 -17.70 15.70 6.10
C PRO A 121 -18.85 15.55 5.10
N ILE A 122 -19.83 14.69 5.39
CA ILE A 122 -21.04 14.54 4.55
C ILE A 122 -21.77 15.88 4.38
N SER A 123 -21.69 16.77 5.38
CA SER A 123 -22.25 18.13 5.31
C SER A 123 -21.59 19.03 4.25
N THR A 124 -20.47 18.64 3.66
CA THR A 124 -19.82 19.39 2.57
C THR A 124 -20.77 19.65 1.42
N VAL A 125 -21.67 18.72 1.09
CA VAL A 125 -22.66 18.89 0.01
C VAL A 125 -23.69 19.99 0.26
N GLU A 126 -23.81 20.48 1.50
CA GLU A 126 -24.69 21.58 1.90
C GLU A 126 -23.96 22.92 2.02
N SER A 127 -22.63 22.93 1.96
CA SER A 127 -21.82 24.14 1.99
C SER A 127 -22.18 25.07 0.82
N HIS A 128 -22.41 26.34 1.09
CA HIS A 128 -22.75 27.33 0.07
C HIS A 128 -21.69 27.40 -1.03
N ALA A 129 -20.41 27.53 -0.64
CA ALA A 129 -19.30 27.59 -1.59
C ALA A 129 -19.21 26.32 -2.46
N PHE A 130 -19.41 25.12 -1.87
CA PHE A 130 -19.40 23.87 -2.60
C PHE A 130 -20.57 23.80 -3.58
N ARG A 131 -21.79 24.18 -3.17
CA ARG A 131 -22.96 24.22 -4.06
C ARG A 131 -22.78 25.20 -5.20
N GLN A 132 -22.18 26.35 -4.94
CA GLN A 132 -21.84 27.33 -5.95
C GLN A 132 -20.83 26.75 -6.94
N LEU A 133 -19.75 26.10 -6.48
CA LEU A 133 -18.78 25.42 -7.33
C LEU A 133 -19.48 24.39 -8.26
N ILE A 134 -20.33 23.55 -7.70
CA ILE A 134 -21.05 22.52 -8.45
C ILE A 134 -22.01 23.12 -9.49
N SER A 135 -22.60 24.28 -9.23
CA SER A 135 -23.53 24.95 -10.16
C SER A 135 -22.84 25.42 -11.45
N TYR A 136 -21.53 25.59 -11.48
CA TYR A 136 -20.77 25.90 -12.69
C TYR A 136 -20.45 24.66 -13.55
N ILE A 137 -20.69 23.45 -13.05
CA ILE A 137 -20.47 22.23 -13.81
C ILE A 137 -21.67 21.99 -14.73
N PRO A 138 -21.49 21.96 -16.07
CA PRO A 138 -22.59 21.72 -16.98
C PRO A 138 -23.06 20.26 -16.94
N VAL A 139 -24.35 20.06 -16.68
CA VAL A 139 -24.99 18.74 -16.65
C VAL A 139 -26.06 18.73 -17.76
N ARG A 140 -25.79 18.08 -18.89
CA ARG A 140 -26.69 18.04 -20.06
C ARG A 140 -27.27 19.42 -20.40
N GLY A 141 -26.43 20.45 -20.47
CA GLY A 141 -26.81 21.83 -20.79
C GLY A 141 -27.52 22.60 -19.67
N ARG A 142 -27.58 22.07 -18.46
CA ARG A 142 -28.12 22.75 -17.27
C ARG A 142 -27.01 22.90 -16.21
N ALA A 143 -27.21 23.82 -15.27
CA ALA A 143 -26.33 23.95 -14.12
C ALA A 143 -26.36 22.66 -13.25
N GLY A 144 -25.19 22.19 -12.81
CA GLY A 144 -25.09 21.05 -11.91
C GLY A 144 -25.78 21.32 -10.58
N LYS A 145 -26.37 20.31 -9.98
CA LYS A 145 -27.06 20.43 -8.70
C LYS A 145 -26.45 19.48 -7.68
N ALA A 146 -25.89 20.03 -6.60
CA ALA A 146 -25.43 19.22 -5.48
C ALA A 146 -26.64 18.56 -4.78
N PRO A 147 -26.54 17.28 -4.35
CA PRO A 147 -27.59 16.60 -3.64
C PRO A 147 -27.82 17.21 -2.24
N SER A 148 -29.01 17.02 -1.66
CA SER A 148 -29.22 17.27 -0.24
C SER A 148 -28.42 16.25 0.59
N ARG A 149 -28.10 16.58 1.84
CA ARG A 149 -27.42 15.64 2.75
C ARG A 149 -28.15 14.30 2.88
N LYS A 150 -29.49 14.34 2.93
CA LYS A 150 -30.31 13.12 3.01
C LYS A 150 -30.16 12.29 1.73
N THR A 151 -30.34 12.89 0.59
CA THR A 151 -30.18 12.23 -0.72
C THR A 151 -28.76 11.68 -0.89
N PHE A 152 -27.76 12.45 -0.49
CA PHE A 152 -26.36 12.05 -0.57
C PHE A 152 -26.03 10.87 0.37
N SER A 153 -26.59 10.89 1.59
CA SER A 153 -26.42 9.75 2.51
C SER A 153 -27.05 8.47 1.95
N SER A 154 -28.27 8.56 1.39
CA SER A 154 -28.92 7.40 0.75
C SER A 154 -28.14 6.91 -0.49
N PHE A 155 -27.55 7.82 -1.25
CA PHE A 155 -26.68 7.45 -2.37
C PHE A 155 -25.44 6.68 -1.88
N LEU A 156 -24.77 7.16 -0.82
CA LEU A 156 -23.64 6.43 -0.22
C LEU A 156 -24.05 5.08 0.37
N ASP A 157 -25.26 4.96 0.93
CA ASP A 157 -25.79 3.68 1.43
C ASP A 157 -25.98 2.68 0.28
N GLN A 158 -26.47 3.15 -0.89
CA GLN A 158 -26.61 2.31 -2.07
C GLN A 158 -25.24 1.90 -2.64
N GLU A 159 -24.31 2.86 -2.79
CA GLU A 159 -22.95 2.56 -3.28
C GLU A 159 -22.22 1.58 -2.38
N TYR A 160 -22.41 1.68 -1.06
CA TYR A 160 -21.87 0.70 -0.12
C TYR A 160 -22.47 -0.70 -0.31
N ALA A 161 -23.78 -0.79 -0.53
CA ALA A 161 -24.44 -2.07 -0.82
C ALA A 161 -23.93 -2.68 -2.13
N ASN A 162 -23.76 -1.84 -3.18
CA ASN A 162 -23.20 -2.25 -4.46
C ASN A 162 -21.77 -2.77 -4.29
N MET A 163 -20.92 -2.03 -3.58
CA MET A 163 -19.55 -2.43 -3.26
C MET A 163 -19.51 -3.79 -2.54
N LYS A 164 -20.35 -3.98 -1.52
CA LYS A 164 -20.40 -5.28 -0.78
C LYS A 164 -20.81 -6.42 -1.69
N SER A 165 -21.81 -6.22 -2.54
CA SER A 165 -22.26 -7.24 -3.49
C SER A 165 -21.16 -7.59 -4.49
N GLU A 166 -20.48 -6.59 -5.05
CA GLU A 166 -19.40 -6.82 -6.01
C GLU A 166 -18.20 -7.49 -5.34
N LEU A 167 -17.85 -7.07 -4.12
CA LEU A 167 -16.78 -7.71 -3.35
C LEU A 167 -17.12 -9.17 -3.07
N LYS A 168 -18.35 -9.48 -2.67
CA LYS A 168 -18.79 -10.86 -2.45
C LYS A 168 -18.66 -11.69 -3.73
N ASN A 169 -19.16 -11.19 -4.86
CA ASN A 169 -19.04 -11.88 -6.14
C ASN A 169 -17.57 -12.11 -6.52
N THR A 170 -16.68 -11.15 -6.26
CA THR A 170 -15.24 -11.31 -6.49
C THR A 170 -14.67 -12.42 -5.61
N LEU A 171 -14.99 -12.41 -4.32
CA LEU A 171 -14.51 -13.41 -3.36
C LEU A 171 -15.09 -14.80 -3.61
N ASP A 172 -16.30 -14.89 -4.18
CA ASP A 172 -16.91 -16.18 -4.57
C ASP A 172 -16.12 -16.88 -5.67
N MET A 173 -15.45 -16.10 -6.54
CA MET A 173 -14.60 -16.63 -7.63
C MET A 173 -13.18 -16.99 -7.19
N VAL A 174 -12.79 -16.63 -5.96
CA VAL A 174 -11.45 -16.88 -5.42
C VAL A 174 -11.48 -18.17 -4.60
N GLU A 175 -10.49 -19.03 -4.82
CA GLU A 175 -10.36 -20.32 -4.14
C GLU A 175 -9.66 -20.18 -2.77
N TYR A 176 -8.57 -19.39 -2.73
CA TYR A 176 -7.72 -19.24 -1.55
C TYR A 176 -7.67 -17.77 -1.09
N ILE A 177 -8.02 -17.53 0.16
CA ILE A 177 -8.04 -16.21 0.78
C ILE A 177 -7.31 -16.27 2.10
N SER A 178 -6.46 -15.30 2.39
CA SER A 178 -5.96 -15.05 3.74
C SER A 178 -6.60 -13.81 4.33
N THR A 179 -6.76 -13.78 5.64
CA THR A 179 -7.31 -12.61 6.33
C THR A 179 -6.35 -12.04 7.36
N THR A 180 -6.52 -10.78 7.69
CA THR A 180 -5.87 -10.18 8.86
C THR A 180 -6.93 -9.57 9.75
N ALA A 181 -6.79 -9.72 11.07
CA ALA A 181 -7.71 -9.14 12.03
C ALA A 181 -6.97 -8.48 13.19
N ASP A 182 -7.51 -7.38 13.69
CA ASP A 182 -6.97 -6.66 14.84
C ASP A 182 -8.05 -5.79 15.49
N ILE A 183 -7.86 -5.41 16.78
CA ILE A 183 -8.76 -4.55 17.52
C ILE A 183 -8.08 -3.21 17.81
N TRP A 184 -8.65 -2.17 17.24
CA TRP A 184 -8.19 -0.80 17.42
C TRP A 184 -9.08 -0.01 18.37
N THR A 185 -8.48 0.67 19.35
CA THR A 185 -9.19 1.51 20.29
C THR A 185 -8.84 2.98 20.10
N VAL A 186 -9.86 3.81 19.88
CA VAL A 186 -9.73 5.25 19.69
C VAL A 186 -10.89 5.97 20.38
N HIS A 187 -10.59 7.06 21.11
CA HIS A 187 -11.60 7.83 21.84
C HIS A 187 -12.57 6.99 22.67
N ASN A 188 -12.04 5.99 23.40
CA ASN A 188 -12.79 5.01 24.21
C ASN A 188 -13.79 4.15 23.40
N LYS A 189 -13.54 4.00 22.12
CA LYS A 189 -14.29 3.11 21.24
C LYS A 189 -13.35 2.08 20.65
N SER A 190 -13.71 0.79 20.73
CA SER A 190 -12.98 -0.27 20.08
C SER A 190 -13.66 -0.70 18.78
N PHE A 191 -12.87 -1.01 17.77
CA PHE A 191 -13.32 -1.48 16.47
C PHE A 191 -12.53 -2.74 16.10
N LEU A 192 -13.23 -3.78 15.69
CA LEU A 192 -12.63 -4.96 15.08
C LEU A 192 -12.51 -4.71 13.57
N GLY A 193 -11.28 -4.65 13.08
CA GLY A 193 -10.96 -4.55 11.66
C GLY A 193 -10.62 -5.92 11.08
N VAL A 194 -11.13 -6.22 9.89
CA VAL A 194 -10.78 -7.43 9.14
C VAL A 194 -10.51 -7.06 7.69
N THR A 195 -9.37 -7.52 7.16
CA THR A 195 -9.04 -7.39 5.73
C THR A 195 -8.83 -8.77 5.10
N ALA A 196 -9.18 -8.91 3.82
CA ALA A 196 -8.94 -10.10 3.02
C ALA A 196 -7.87 -9.81 1.96
N HIS A 197 -7.11 -10.86 1.63
CA HIS A 197 -6.03 -10.83 0.65
C HIS A 197 -6.08 -12.08 -0.21
N TRP A 198 -5.97 -11.89 -1.51
CA TRP A 198 -5.96 -13.00 -2.48
C TRP A 198 -5.07 -12.66 -3.68
N LYS A 199 -4.86 -13.62 -4.54
CA LYS A 199 -4.25 -13.42 -5.84
C LYS A 199 -5.30 -13.43 -6.93
N ASN A 200 -5.18 -12.50 -7.83
CA ASN A 200 -5.97 -12.49 -9.06
C ASN A 200 -5.39 -13.54 -10.03
N ALA A 201 -6.19 -14.55 -10.39
CA ALA A 201 -5.76 -15.65 -11.23
C ALA A 201 -5.31 -15.23 -12.65
N GLN A 202 -5.83 -14.09 -13.16
CA GLN A 202 -5.53 -13.65 -14.52
C GLN A 202 -4.19 -12.92 -14.64
N ASN A 203 -3.84 -12.09 -13.66
CA ASN A 203 -2.66 -11.22 -13.71
C ASN A 203 -1.63 -11.50 -12.62
N MET A 204 -1.90 -12.49 -11.77
CA MET A 204 -1.06 -12.91 -10.63
C MET A 204 -0.75 -11.79 -9.62
N LYS A 205 -1.46 -10.67 -9.69
CA LYS A 205 -1.29 -9.58 -8.75
C LYS A 205 -2.04 -9.87 -7.45
N ARG A 206 -1.43 -9.43 -6.35
CA ARG A 206 -2.09 -9.47 -5.05
C ARG A 206 -3.17 -8.40 -4.99
N GLU A 207 -4.37 -8.84 -4.64
CA GLU A 207 -5.51 -7.98 -4.36
C GLU A 207 -5.85 -8.01 -2.87
N LYS A 208 -6.53 -6.98 -2.42
CA LYS A 208 -6.91 -6.81 -1.03
C LYS A 208 -8.23 -6.06 -0.91
N ALA A 209 -8.97 -6.36 0.15
CA ALA A 209 -10.16 -5.58 0.51
C ALA A 209 -10.32 -5.53 2.03
N ALA A 210 -10.93 -4.48 2.54
CA ALA A 210 -11.47 -4.46 3.89
C ALA A 210 -12.84 -5.11 3.89
N LEU A 211 -13.01 -6.14 4.74
CA LEU A 211 -14.28 -6.83 4.94
C LEU A 211 -15.15 -6.13 5.97
N ALA A 212 -14.53 -5.66 7.06
CA ALA A 212 -15.22 -5.01 8.16
C ALA A 212 -14.31 -4.05 8.93
N CYS A 213 -14.91 -3.05 9.56
CA CYS A 213 -14.35 -2.26 10.65
C CYS A 213 -15.49 -1.94 11.64
N ARG A 214 -15.94 -2.98 12.33
CA ARG A 214 -17.14 -2.94 13.16
C ARG A 214 -16.85 -2.45 14.56
N ARG A 215 -17.79 -1.70 15.11
CA ARG A 215 -17.76 -1.32 16.52
C ARG A 215 -17.81 -2.57 17.39
N PHE A 216 -16.75 -2.77 18.20
CA PHE A 216 -16.62 -3.90 19.10
C PHE A 216 -16.91 -3.45 20.53
N MET A 217 -18.09 -3.83 21.06
CA MET A 217 -18.58 -3.36 22.36
C MET A 217 -18.35 -4.41 23.45
N GLY A 218 -18.28 -3.95 24.70
CA GLY A 218 -18.16 -4.82 25.86
C GLY A 218 -16.71 -5.27 26.11
N ARG A 219 -16.57 -6.44 26.74
CA ARG A 219 -15.26 -7.04 27.01
C ARG A 219 -14.76 -7.78 25.77
N HIS A 220 -13.51 -7.62 25.44
CA HIS A 220 -12.86 -8.31 24.31
C HIS A 220 -12.44 -9.72 24.74
N THR A 221 -13.39 -10.58 25.08
CA THR A 221 -13.13 -11.98 25.43
C THR A 221 -12.85 -12.79 24.17
N TYR A 222 -12.17 -13.92 24.32
CA TYR A 222 -11.86 -14.80 23.21
C TYR A 222 -13.12 -15.32 22.50
N ASP A 223 -14.20 -15.59 23.25
CA ASP A 223 -15.49 -16.01 22.68
C ASP A 223 -16.14 -14.92 21.83
N SER A 224 -16.16 -13.67 22.34
CA SER A 224 -16.70 -12.52 21.60
C SER A 224 -15.91 -12.25 20.32
N ILE A 225 -14.58 -12.42 20.36
CA ILE A 225 -13.71 -12.29 19.19
C ILE A 225 -14.02 -13.38 18.17
N ALA A 226 -14.12 -14.64 18.62
CA ALA A 226 -14.42 -15.77 17.75
C ALA A 226 -15.77 -15.61 17.06
N SER A 227 -16.82 -15.28 17.81
CA SER A 227 -18.17 -15.07 17.29
C SER A 227 -18.21 -13.93 16.25
N GLU A 228 -17.54 -12.80 16.49
CA GLU A 228 -17.57 -11.69 15.54
C GLU A 228 -16.74 -11.98 14.28
N LEU A 229 -15.60 -12.68 14.39
CA LEU A 229 -14.83 -13.13 13.25
C LEU A 229 -15.63 -14.11 12.39
N ASP A 230 -16.29 -15.08 13.00
CA ASP A 230 -17.14 -16.04 12.31
C ASP A 230 -18.30 -15.35 11.59
N ASN A 231 -18.98 -14.41 12.25
CA ASN A 231 -20.02 -13.58 11.64
C ASN A 231 -19.53 -12.77 10.45
N ILE A 232 -18.31 -12.20 10.51
CA ILE A 232 -17.74 -11.47 9.39
C ILE A 232 -17.44 -12.42 8.24
N ASN A 233 -16.79 -13.54 8.50
CA ASN A 233 -16.43 -14.53 7.49
C ASN A 233 -17.67 -15.10 6.80
N SER A 234 -18.66 -15.53 7.56
CA SER A 234 -19.92 -16.07 7.05
C SER A 234 -20.70 -15.05 6.22
N SER A 235 -20.73 -13.77 6.65
CA SER A 235 -21.42 -12.69 5.90
C SER A 235 -20.83 -12.45 4.51
N HIS A 236 -19.58 -12.86 4.27
CA HIS A 236 -18.88 -12.77 2.98
C HIS A 236 -18.73 -14.13 2.27
N GLY A 237 -19.27 -15.21 2.83
CA GLY A 237 -19.18 -16.56 2.26
C GLY A 237 -17.77 -17.17 2.32
N LEU A 238 -16.98 -16.81 3.34
CA LEU A 238 -15.56 -17.16 3.43
C LEU A 238 -15.24 -18.34 4.36
N SER A 239 -16.22 -18.90 5.07
CA SER A 239 -16.01 -19.88 6.17
C SER A 239 -15.09 -21.05 5.81
N PHE A 240 -15.04 -21.48 4.53
CA PHE A 240 -14.21 -22.60 4.07
C PHE A 240 -13.11 -22.21 3.07
N LYS A 241 -12.94 -20.91 2.76
CA LYS A 241 -11.97 -20.42 1.78
C LYS A 241 -10.74 -19.77 2.41
N ILE A 242 -10.79 -19.52 3.73
CA ILE A 242 -9.70 -18.84 4.42
C ILE A 242 -8.61 -19.84 4.75
N THR A 243 -7.46 -19.69 4.12
CA THR A 243 -6.27 -20.53 4.35
C THR A 243 -5.57 -20.19 5.66
N SER A 244 -5.59 -18.92 6.07
CA SER A 244 -5.05 -18.49 7.35
C SER A 244 -5.55 -17.11 7.75
N THR A 245 -5.65 -16.87 9.04
CA THR A 245 -5.90 -15.54 9.63
C THR A 245 -4.67 -15.09 10.42
N VAL A 246 -4.16 -13.91 10.10
CA VAL A 246 -3.06 -13.28 10.83
C VAL A 246 -3.61 -12.28 11.83
N THR A 247 -3.24 -12.41 13.11
CA THR A 247 -3.59 -11.42 14.15
C THR A 247 -2.34 -10.95 14.90
N ASP A 248 -2.50 -9.97 15.76
CA ASP A 248 -1.47 -9.66 16.74
C ASP A 248 -1.28 -10.81 17.74
N ASN A 249 -0.31 -10.66 18.69
CA ASN A 249 -0.04 -11.65 19.72
C ASN A 249 -0.92 -11.47 20.96
N GLY A 250 -2.07 -10.79 20.85
CA GLY A 250 -3.00 -10.56 21.94
C GLY A 250 -3.53 -11.90 22.49
N SER A 251 -3.45 -12.09 23.82
CA SER A 251 -3.80 -13.35 24.47
C SER A 251 -5.22 -13.82 24.13
N ASN A 252 -6.18 -12.89 23.98
CA ASN A 252 -7.56 -13.23 23.64
C ASN A 252 -7.71 -13.67 22.17
N PHE A 253 -6.94 -13.11 21.23
CA PHE A 253 -6.88 -13.63 19.87
C PHE A 253 -6.31 -15.04 19.84
N VAL A 254 -5.11 -15.22 20.45
CA VAL A 254 -4.46 -16.53 20.48
C VAL A 254 -5.36 -17.58 21.11
N LYS A 255 -6.05 -17.26 22.21
CA LYS A 255 -7.01 -18.17 22.86
C LYS A 255 -8.22 -18.46 21.99
N ALA A 256 -8.79 -17.46 21.30
CA ALA A 256 -9.92 -17.64 20.40
C ALA A 256 -9.62 -18.70 19.32
N PHE A 257 -8.50 -18.56 18.65
CA PHE A 257 -8.09 -19.53 17.62
C PHE A 257 -7.72 -20.90 18.21
N LYS A 258 -7.05 -20.94 19.37
CA LYS A 258 -6.73 -22.23 20.05
C LYS A 258 -8.00 -23.02 20.42
N VAL A 259 -9.08 -22.34 20.81
CA VAL A 259 -10.33 -22.99 21.26
C VAL A 259 -11.23 -23.37 20.08
N TYR A 260 -11.32 -22.50 19.06
CA TYR A 260 -12.31 -22.62 17.99
C TYR A 260 -11.72 -23.05 16.64
N GLN A 261 -10.42 -23.32 16.56
CA GLN A 261 -9.80 -23.90 15.37
C GLN A 261 -10.01 -25.42 15.38
N PRO A 262 -10.43 -26.04 14.26
CA PRO A 262 -10.47 -27.48 14.16
C PRO A 262 -9.11 -28.12 14.43
N PRO A 263 -9.03 -29.28 15.12
CA PRO A 263 -7.75 -29.94 15.35
C PRO A 263 -7.09 -30.28 14.01
N PRO A 264 -5.75 -30.17 13.89
CA PRO A 264 -5.04 -30.51 12.67
C PRO A 264 -5.27 -31.99 12.31
N GLN A 265 -5.57 -32.25 11.03
CA GLN A 265 -5.73 -33.61 10.51
C GLN A 265 -4.38 -34.26 10.22
N SER A 266 -3.46 -34.34 11.15
CA SER A 266 -2.21 -35.08 10.99
C SER A 266 -1.90 -35.90 12.23
N ASP A 267 -1.87 -37.19 12.03
CA ASP A 267 -1.27 -38.24 12.86
C ASP A 267 0.26 -38.04 12.91
N ASP A 268 0.80 -37.18 13.68
CA ASP A 268 2.20 -37.17 14.16
C ASP A 268 2.57 -35.77 14.66
N SER A 269 2.29 -35.48 15.91
CA SER A 269 3.11 -34.56 16.71
C SER A 269 2.95 -34.86 18.20
N GLU A 270 3.71 -35.84 18.67
CA GLU A 270 4.23 -35.85 20.04
C GLU A 270 5.16 -34.64 20.17
N TYR A 271 5.06 -33.95 21.29
CA TYR A 271 5.84 -32.85 21.87
C TYR A 271 5.18 -31.45 21.82
N GLU A 272 4.24 -31.25 22.73
CA GLU A 272 4.23 -30.02 23.54
C GLU A 272 3.78 -30.40 24.95
N GLU A 273 4.63 -30.11 25.94
CA GLU A 273 4.26 -30.21 27.35
C GLU A 273 3.04 -29.35 27.61
N ASP A 274 1.90 -30.00 27.79
CA ASP A 274 0.63 -29.40 28.10
C ASP A 274 0.71 -28.75 29.49
N GLU A 275 0.70 -27.43 29.50
CA GLU A 275 0.19 -26.71 30.66
C GLU A 275 -1.29 -27.09 30.80
N VAL A 276 -1.55 -28.02 31.72
CA VAL A 276 -2.86 -28.60 31.98
C VAL A 276 -3.85 -27.46 32.26
N THR A 277 -4.64 -27.08 31.29
CA THR A 277 -5.71 -26.12 31.47
C THR A 277 -6.89 -26.89 32.06
N PHE A 278 -7.19 -26.67 33.34
CA PHE A 278 -8.38 -27.21 33.97
C PHE A 278 -9.63 -26.61 33.30
N VAL A 279 -10.30 -27.38 32.46
CA VAL A 279 -11.61 -27.05 31.95
C VAL A 279 -12.63 -27.50 32.97
N SER A 280 -13.47 -26.58 33.46
CA SER A 280 -14.54 -26.92 34.41
C SER A 280 -15.49 -27.89 33.74
N ILE A 281 -15.71 -29.04 34.39
CA ILE A 281 -16.71 -30.03 33.94
C ILE A 281 -18.12 -29.39 33.81
N GLY A 282 -18.41 -28.34 34.58
CA GLY A 282 -19.63 -27.55 34.44
C GLY A 282 -19.78 -26.85 33.10
N ASP A 283 -18.67 -26.35 32.54
CA ASP A 283 -18.66 -25.67 31.22
C ASP A 283 -18.82 -26.68 30.07
N VAL A 284 -18.30 -27.90 30.23
CA VAL A 284 -18.45 -28.99 29.26
C VAL A 284 -19.88 -29.52 29.25
N LEU A 285 -20.54 -29.58 30.41
CA LEU A 285 -21.89 -30.08 30.54
C LEU A 285 -22.99 -29.05 30.20
N GLN A 286 -22.69 -27.75 30.27
CA GLN A 286 -23.60 -26.69 29.83
C GLN A 286 -23.62 -26.49 28.30
N ASN A 287 -22.59 -26.93 27.60
CA ASN A 287 -22.53 -26.92 26.14
C ASN A 287 -23.15 -28.18 25.51
N GLY A 288 -24.11 -28.80 26.19
CA GLY A 288 -24.88 -29.92 25.66
C GLY A 288 -25.67 -29.54 24.43
N ALA A 289 -25.37 -30.19 23.31
CA ALA A 289 -26.14 -30.21 22.07
C ALA A 289 -26.47 -28.83 21.49
N VAL A 290 -25.45 -28.07 21.07
CA VAL A 290 -25.62 -27.09 20.00
C VAL A 290 -25.68 -27.87 18.70
N ASP A 291 -26.72 -27.64 17.88
CA ASP A 291 -26.84 -28.23 16.55
C ASP A 291 -25.52 -28.02 15.80
N ALA A 292 -25.04 -29.05 15.14
CA ALA A 292 -23.71 -29.04 14.48
C ALA A 292 -23.53 -27.92 13.42
N ASP A 293 -24.63 -27.29 13.01
CA ASP A 293 -24.63 -26.18 12.05
C ASP A 293 -24.34 -24.80 12.67
N ASP A 294 -24.38 -24.64 14.01
CA ASP A 294 -24.12 -23.37 14.71
C ASP A 294 -22.76 -23.33 15.43
N ALA A 295 -21.91 -24.33 15.25
CA ALA A 295 -20.59 -24.37 15.90
C ALA A 295 -19.61 -23.38 15.24
N ILE A 296 -19.12 -22.41 16.03
CA ILE A 296 -18.06 -21.49 15.57
C ILE A 296 -16.84 -22.29 15.16
N SER A 297 -16.35 -22.06 13.94
CA SER A 297 -15.12 -22.63 13.41
C SER A 297 -14.22 -21.54 12.85
N LEU A 298 -13.05 -21.35 13.45
CA LEU A 298 -12.06 -20.37 12.98
C LEU A 298 -11.02 -21.03 12.07
N PRO A 299 -10.55 -20.30 11.05
CA PRO A 299 -9.51 -20.80 10.13
C PRO A 299 -8.16 -20.95 10.85
N PRO A 300 -7.14 -21.56 10.19
CA PRO A 300 -5.77 -21.63 10.72
C PRO A 300 -5.24 -20.27 11.13
N HIS A 301 -4.55 -20.20 12.27
CA HIS A 301 -4.07 -18.96 12.87
C HIS A 301 -2.56 -18.77 12.69
N GLN A 302 -2.17 -17.56 12.35
CA GLN A 302 -0.78 -17.14 12.34
C GLN A 302 -0.58 -15.85 13.14
N ARG A 303 0.49 -15.82 13.93
CA ARG A 303 0.86 -14.62 14.68
C ARG A 303 1.55 -13.62 13.76
N CYS A 304 1.22 -12.35 13.88
CA CYS A 304 1.84 -11.28 13.11
C CYS A 304 3.36 -11.25 13.32
N ALA A 305 4.11 -11.54 12.26
CA ALA A 305 5.57 -11.55 12.30
C ALA A 305 6.15 -10.18 12.67
N SER A 306 5.57 -9.09 12.17
CA SER A 306 6.00 -7.73 12.52
C SER A 306 5.81 -7.44 14.01
N HIS A 307 4.68 -7.85 14.59
CA HIS A 307 4.44 -7.70 16.03
C HIS A 307 5.42 -8.55 16.86
N THR A 308 5.64 -9.79 16.45
CA THR A 308 6.61 -10.68 17.10
C THR A 308 8.03 -10.10 17.06
N MET A 309 8.45 -9.55 15.93
CA MET A 309 9.74 -8.87 15.78
C MET A 309 9.83 -7.62 16.65
N ASN A 310 8.74 -6.84 16.72
CA ASN A 310 8.66 -5.68 17.60
C ASN A 310 8.83 -6.06 19.08
N LEU A 311 8.29 -7.20 19.52
CA LEU A 311 8.50 -7.72 20.88
C LEU A 311 9.97 -8.08 21.15
N ILE A 312 10.68 -8.64 20.17
CA ILE A 312 12.13 -8.89 20.31
C ILE A 312 12.84 -7.55 20.51
N SER A 313 12.56 -6.57 19.68
CA SER A 313 13.24 -5.28 19.67
C SER A 313 12.95 -4.43 20.91
N CYS A 314 11.70 -4.39 21.39
CA CYS A 314 11.30 -3.59 22.55
C CYS A 314 11.54 -4.33 23.87
N THR A 315 11.07 -5.58 23.97
CA THR A 315 10.97 -6.26 25.25
C THR A 315 12.22 -7.07 25.57
N ASP A 316 12.67 -7.89 24.62
CA ASP A 316 13.76 -8.83 24.89
C ASP A 316 15.11 -8.13 24.92
N VAL A 317 15.36 -7.21 23.97
CA VAL A 317 16.60 -6.42 23.94
C VAL A 317 16.66 -5.46 25.13
N GLU A 318 15.55 -4.82 25.49
CA GLU A 318 15.51 -3.94 26.65
C GLU A 318 15.76 -4.72 27.96
N LYS A 319 15.15 -5.89 28.14
CA LYS A 319 15.44 -6.76 29.28
C LYS A 319 16.92 -7.09 29.37
N TRP A 320 17.57 -7.40 28.26
CA TRP A 320 19.00 -7.68 28.22
C TRP A 320 19.83 -6.44 28.56
N LEU A 321 19.55 -5.27 28.00
CA LEU A 321 20.23 -4.00 28.31
C LEU A 321 20.09 -3.59 29.78
N LEU A 322 19.01 -3.99 30.43
CA LEU A 322 18.73 -3.67 31.84
C LEU A 322 19.22 -4.75 32.81
N SER A 323 19.75 -5.87 32.33
CA SER A 323 20.21 -6.99 33.18
C SER A 323 21.53 -6.66 33.89
N GLU A 324 22.43 -5.90 33.26
CA GLU A 324 23.71 -5.50 33.82
C GLU A 324 23.65 -4.04 34.34
N ALA A 325 24.09 -3.84 35.60
CA ALA A 325 23.97 -2.55 36.30
C ALA A 325 24.70 -1.40 35.57
N ALA A 326 25.87 -1.64 35.00
CA ALA A 326 26.66 -0.63 34.29
C ALA A 326 25.97 -0.20 32.99
N THR A 327 25.58 -1.16 32.17
CA THR A 327 24.86 -0.92 30.89
C THR A 327 23.52 -0.24 31.14
N LYS A 328 22.76 -0.70 32.14
CA LYS A 328 21.51 -0.13 32.59
C LYS A 328 21.61 1.36 32.90
N THR A 329 22.66 1.73 33.68
CA THR A 329 22.84 3.12 34.11
C THR A 329 23.11 4.04 32.91
N ILE A 330 24.02 3.64 32.02
CA ILE A 330 24.37 4.43 30.82
C ILE A 330 23.18 4.52 29.86
N TYR A 331 22.54 3.38 29.59
CA TYR A 331 21.38 3.33 28.66
C TYR A 331 20.22 4.19 29.16
N ARG A 332 19.84 4.06 30.43
CA ARG A 332 18.76 4.89 31.02
C ARG A 332 19.12 6.37 31.04
N SER A 333 20.35 6.73 31.37
CA SER A 333 20.78 8.13 31.34
C SER A 333 20.71 8.71 29.92
N ALA A 334 21.26 8.00 28.93
CA ALA A 334 21.25 8.40 27.54
C ALA A 334 19.82 8.55 26.99
N THR A 335 18.95 7.56 27.18
CA THR A 335 17.58 7.59 26.70
C THR A 335 16.72 8.65 27.38
N THR A 336 16.94 8.91 28.68
CA THR A 336 16.26 9.99 29.42
C THR A 336 16.65 11.36 28.86
N LYS A 337 17.92 11.59 28.52
CA LYS A 337 18.38 12.84 27.90
C LYS A 337 17.81 13.02 26.50
N CYS A 338 17.76 11.95 25.71
CA CYS A 338 17.09 11.96 24.41
C CYS A 338 15.60 12.33 24.54
N ALA A 339 14.88 11.70 25.47
CA ALA A 339 13.47 11.99 25.73
C ALA A 339 13.26 13.46 26.14
N GLY A 340 14.14 14.00 26.99
CA GLY A 340 14.11 15.41 27.36
C GLY A 340 14.27 16.34 26.15
N LEU A 341 15.20 16.01 25.26
CA LEU A 341 15.44 16.78 24.02
C LEU A 341 14.26 16.69 23.06
N TRP A 342 13.71 15.51 22.81
CA TRP A 342 12.53 15.31 21.97
C TRP A 342 11.30 16.06 22.51
N ASN A 343 11.04 15.94 23.81
CA ASN A 343 9.92 16.62 24.44
C ASN A 343 10.06 18.15 24.33
N LYS A 344 11.25 18.69 24.59
CA LYS A 344 11.49 20.13 24.50
C LYS A 344 11.30 20.65 23.08
N ALA A 345 11.89 19.96 22.08
CA ALA A 345 11.79 20.33 20.67
C ALA A 345 10.37 20.18 20.08
N SER A 346 9.56 19.23 20.59
CA SER A 346 8.20 19.00 20.10
C SER A 346 7.15 19.95 20.69
N HIS A 347 7.39 20.51 21.87
CA HIS A 347 6.43 21.36 22.56
C HIS A 347 6.77 22.87 22.53
N SER A 348 7.91 23.25 21.93
CA SER A 348 8.33 24.66 21.85
C SER A 348 8.86 24.97 20.45
N THR A 349 8.22 25.95 19.79
CA THR A 349 8.68 26.46 18.47
C THR A 349 10.07 27.05 18.56
N VAL A 350 10.36 27.82 19.62
CA VAL A 350 11.69 28.42 19.87
C VAL A 350 12.75 27.31 20.03
N ALA A 351 12.44 26.23 20.76
CA ALA A 351 13.37 25.11 20.88
C ALA A 351 13.58 24.37 19.54
N ALA A 352 12.54 24.25 18.71
CA ALA A 352 12.67 23.66 17.39
C ALA A 352 13.55 24.52 16.46
N GLU A 353 13.40 25.86 16.51
CA GLU A 353 14.23 26.83 15.77
C GLU A 353 15.69 26.74 16.20
N ILE A 354 15.99 26.73 17.50
CA ILE A 354 17.36 26.55 18.03
C ILE A 354 18.00 25.26 17.51
N VAL A 355 17.24 24.17 17.47
CA VAL A 355 17.72 22.88 16.92
C VAL A 355 18.01 23.01 15.42
N GLU A 356 17.12 23.67 14.66
CA GLU A 356 17.25 23.83 13.20
C GLU A 356 18.43 24.74 12.83
N ASP A 357 18.73 25.74 13.65
CA ASP A 357 19.88 26.65 13.47
C ASP A 357 21.23 25.95 13.68
N ILE A 358 21.30 24.96 14.59
CA ILE A 358 22.54 24.27 14.91
C ILE A 358 22.75 23.05 13.99
N ILE A 359 21.66 22.28 13.75
CA ILE A 359 21.69 21.10 12.90
C ILE A 359 20.66 21.27 11.78
N THR A 360 21.05 21.39 10.55
CA THR A 360 20.18 21.61 9.37
C THR A 360 19.01 20.65 9.21
N LYS A 361 18.79 19.73 10.13
CA LYS A 361 17.77 18.66 10.07
C LYS A 361 16.95 18.65 11.36
N LYS A 362 15.63 18.60 11.23
CA LYS A 362 14.71 18.42 12.37
C LYS A 362 14.95 17.12 13.13
N LEU A 363 14.80 17.17 14.45
CA LEU A 363 14.77 15.96 15.27
C LEU A 363 13.53 15.13 14.96
N LEU A 364 13.68 13.82 14.98
CA LEU A 364 12.55 12.89 14.90
C LEU A 364 12.07 12.61 16.32
N VAL A 365 10.79 12.80 16.57
CA VAL A 365 10.17 12.46 17.86
C VAL A 365 9.57 11.06 17.74
N PRO A 366 9.96 10.10 18.60
CA PRO A 366 9.48 8.74 18.51
C PRO A 366 7.98 8.66 18.83
N CYS A 367 7.26 7.84 18.06
CA CYS A 367 5.90 7.43 18.37
C CYS A 367 5.94 6.26 19.37
N THR A 368 5.08 6.27 20.38
CA THR A 368 5.07 5.26 21.45
C THR A 368 4.65 3.87 20.98
N THR A 369 3.99 3.75 19.86
CA THR A 369 3.39 2.50 19.37
C THR A 369 4.27 1.67 18.45
N ARG A 370 5.36 2.25 17.90
CA ARG A 370 6.22 1.58 16.89
C ARG A 370 7.69 1.74 17.25
N TRP A 371 8.36 0.62 17.50
CA TRP A 371 9.78 0.61 17.84
C TRP A 371 10.68 1.26 16.76
N ASN A 372 10.40 1.06 15.48
CA ASN A 372 11.19 1.68 14.40
C ASN A 372 11.26 3.20 14.53
N SER A 373 10.20 3.87 15.04
CA SER A 373 10.23 5.31 15.25
C SER A 373 11.25 5.72 16.34
N PHE A 374 11.38 4.90 17.39
CA PHE A 374 12.39 5.10 18.44
C PHE A 374 13.80 4.89 17.90
N TYR A 375 14.02 3.81 17.12
CA TYR A 375 15.30 3.58 16.46
C TYR A 375 15.70 4.75 15.55
N TYR A 376 14.82 5.22 14.66
CA TYR A 376 15.13 6.34 13.78
C TYR A 376 15.38 7.66 14.52
N ALA A 377 14.69 7.87 15.64
CA ALA A 377 14.92 9.03 16.48
C ALA A 377 16.30 8.97 17.17
N LEU A 378 16.71 7.79 17.65
CA LEU A 378 18.07 7.58 18.19
C LEU A 378 19.14 7.66 17.10
N GLU A 379 18.89 7.06 15.93
CA GLU A 379 19.81 7.14 14.79
C GLU A 379 20.02 8.59 14.32
N ARG A 380 18.98 9.42 14.40
CA ARG A 380 19.13 10.86 14.15
C ARG A 380 20.06 11.52 15.15
N ILE A 381 19.95 11.20 16.43
CA ILE A 381 20.81 11.75 17.49
C ILE A 381 22.24 11.22 17.37
N SER A 382 22.45 9.93 17.08
CA SER A 382 23.78 9.34 16.93
C SER A 382 24.62 9.95 15.81
N LYS A 383 23.97 10.55 14.80
CA LYS A 383 24.62 11.22 13.66
C LYS A 383 24.95 12.70 13.92
N ILE A 384 24.57 13.25 15.08
CA ILE A 384 24.89 14.62 15.48
C ILE A 384 26.21 14.57 16.25
N PRO A 385 27.22 15.36 15.87
CA PRO A 385 28.46 15.48 16.65
C PRO A 385 28.16 15.84 18.09
N LEU A 386 28.91 15.22 19.05
CA LEU A 386 28.67 15.43 20.48
C LEU A 386 28.73 16.92 20.89
N VAL A 387 29.60 17.69 20.23
CA VAL A 387 29.73 19.14 20.50
C VAL A 387 28.44 19.88 20.13
N GLU A 388 27.90 19.63 18.93
CA GLU A 388 26.64 20.26 18.49
C GLU A 388 25.46 19.81 19.35
N LEU A 389 25.40 18.51 19.69
CA LEU A 389 24.37 17.95 20.57
C LEU A 389 24.38 18.59 21.95
N ASN A 390 25.56 18.87 22.49
CA ASN A 390 25.74 19.52 23.78
C ASN A 390 25.50 21.04 23.69
N THR A 391 25.80 21.69 22.56
CA THR A 391 25.41 23.08 22.31
C THR A 391 23.89 23.24 22.34
N ILE A 392 23.17 22.33 21.65
CA ILE A 392 21.68 22.31 21.69
C ILE A 392 21.19 22.11 23.13
N SER A 393 21.74 21.07 23.81
CA SER A 393 21.30 20.74 25.17
C SER A 393 21.52 21.88 26.15
N SER A 394 22.67 22.55 26.10
CA SER A 394 23.01 23.70 26.96
C SER A 394 22.10 24.91 26.69
N THR A 395 21.89 25.26 25.41
CA THR A 395 21.00 26.34 24.99
C THR A 395 19.57 26.12 25.46
N LEU A 396 19.10 24.87 25.41
CA LEU A 396 17.76 24.46 25.86
C LEU A 396 17.68 24.21 27.38
N GLN A 397 18.76 24.46 28.13
CA GLN A 397 18.87 24.18 29.58
C GLN A 397 18.58 22.72 29.96
N LEU A 398 19.03 21.78 29.11
CA LEU A 398 18.94 20.34 29.31
C LEU A 398 20.31 19.77 29.75
N LYS A 399 20.29 18.57 30.32
CA LYS A 399 21.53 17.86 30.71
C LYS A 399 22.32 17.47 29.46
N CYS A 400 23.60 17.84 29.41
CA CYS A 400 24.51 17.49 28.34
C CYS A 400 24.85 15.99 28.35
N PHE A 401 25.13 15.45 27.16
CA PHE A 401 25.58 14.07 26.98
C PHE A 401 27.08 13.97 27.25
N ASN A 402 27.49 12.89 27.90
CA ASN A 402 28.91 12.53 27.95
C ASN A 402 29.26 11.59 26.79
N GLU A 403 30.56 11.37 26.57
CA GLU A 403 31.06 10.56 25.48
C GLU A 403 30.56 9.11 25.54
N ARG A 404 30.49 8.51 26.73
CA ARG A 404 30.00 7.13 26.95
C ARG A 404 28.53 6.99 26.58
N GLU A 405 27.71 7.98 26.87
CA GLU A 405 26.27 7.99 26.53
C GLU A 405 26.07 8.12 25.02
N HIS A 406 26.81 9.02 24.37
CA HIS A 406 26.76 9.19 22.92
C HIS A 406 27.25 7.93 22.20
N GLN A 407 28.36 7.34 22.67
CA GLN A 407 28.87 6.06 22.20
C GLN A 407 27.84 4.93 22.38
N CYS A 408 27.17 4.87 23.52
CA CYS A 408 26.11 3.88 23.79
C CYS A 408 24.98 3.99 22.77
N ILE A 409 24.50 5.20 22.44
CA ILE A 409 23.48 5.42 21.40
C ILE A 409 23.99 4.93 20.05
N THR A 410 25.22 5.25 19.69
CA THR A 410 25.84 4.87 18.40
C THR A 410 25.94 3.35 18.26
N VAL A 411 26.44 2.67 19.29
CA VAL A 411 26.55 1.20 19.33
C VAL A 411 25.16 0.55 19.31
N TYR A 412 24.21 1.08 20.08
CA TYR A 412 22.83 0.60 20.05
C TYR A 412 22.25 0.64 18.64
N CYS A 413 22.40 1.77 17.94
CA CYS A 413 21.91 1.90 16.56
C CYS A 413 22.59 0.93 15.60
N ALA A 414 23.89 0.70 15.73
CA ALA A 414 24.63 -0.25 14.89
C ALA A 414 24.12 -1.69 15.09
N VAL A 415 23.96 -2.12 16.36
CA VAL A 415 23.50 -3.47 16.71
C VAL A 415 22.05 -3.71 16.31
N MET A 416 21.19 -2.68 16.44
CA MET A 416 19.75 -2.80 16.17
C MET A 416 19.38 -2.61 14.69
N LYS A 417 20.31 -2.16 13.86
CA LYS A 417 20.08 -1.92 12.43
C LYS A 417 19.50 -3.15 11.68
N PRO A 418 20.03 -4.38 11.85
CA PRO A 418 19.46 -5.55 11.18
C PRO A 418 18.00 -5.83 11.58
N LEU A 419 17.65 -5.68 12.86
CA LEU A 419 16.26 -5.81 13.35
C LEU A 419 15.33 -4.76 12.71
N THR A 420 15.80 -3.52 12.57
CA THR A 420 15.05 -2.45 11.90
C THR A 420 14.78 -2.77 10.43
N VAL A 421 15.79 -3.27 9.71
CA VAL A 421 15.65 -3.65 8.30
C VAL A 421 14.67 -4.80 8.15
N ALA A 422 14.82 -5.86 8.97
CA ALA A 422 13.90 -7.00 8.96
C ALA A 422 12.46 -6.58 9.26
N LEU A 423 12.25 -5.69 10.25
CA LEU A 423 10.92 -5.19 10.56
C LEU A 423 10.32 -4.34 9.42
N ASN A 424 11.13 -3.52 8.74
CA ASN A 424 10.67 -2.77 7.58
C ASN A 424 10.23 -3.68 6.42
N ILE A 425 10.99 -4.75 6.18
CA ILE A 425 10.64 -5.76 5.16
C ILE A 425 9.30 -6.41 5.52
N LEU A 426 9.14 -6.86 6.77
CA LEU A 426 7.93 -7.54 7.23
C LEU A 426 6.71 -6.60 7.38
N GLN A 427 6.90 -5.29 7.44
CA GLN A 427 5.83 -4.28 7.42
C GLN A 427 5.45 -3.84 6.00
N GLY A 428 6.19 -4.25 4.98
CA GLY A 428 5.90 -3.95 3.59
C GLY A 428 4.58 -4.58 3.17
N GLU A 429 3.64 -3.78 2.58
CA GLU A 429 2.33 -4.30 2.19
C GLU A 429 2.37 -5.01 0.84
N ASP A 430 3.00 -4.35 -0.15
CA ASP A 430 2.91 -4.80 -1.54
C ASP A 430 3.90 -5.91 -1.87
N HIS A 431 4.98 -6.05 -1.08
CA HIS A 431 6.09 -6.96 -1.34
C HIS A 431 6.35 -7.97 -0.21
N CYS A 432 5.61 -7.90 0.89
CA CYS A 432 5.73 -8.86 1.99
C CYS A 432 4.71 -9.99 1.83
N PHE A 433 5.20 -11.12 1.35
CA PHE A 433 4.47 -12.37 1.28
C PHE A 433 4.88 -13.28 2.46
N TYR A 434 4.09 -14.32 2.74
CA TYR A 434 4.45 -15.28 3.78
C TYR A 434 5.83 -15.92 3.53
N GLY A 435 6.14 -16.23 2.28
CA GLY A 435 7.45 -16.73 1.87
C GLY A 435 8.62 -15.76 2.05
N THR A 436 8.38 -14.47 2.34
CA THR A 436 9.43 -13.52 2.70
C THR A 436 9.93 -13.73 4.13
N LEU A 437 9.13 -14.40 4.99
CA LEU A 437 9.39 -14.50 6.41
C LEU A 437 10.64 -15.32 6.72
N LEU A 438 10.72 -16.59 6.27
CA LEU A 438 11.87 -17.45 6.56
C LEU A 438 13.21 -16.89 6.05
N PRO A 439 13.34 -16.42 4.79
CA PRO A 439 14.58 -15.78 4.34
C PRO A 439 14.96 -14.54 5.16
N THR A 440 13.96 -13.77 5.62
CA THR A 440 14.21 -12.62 6.49
C THR A 440 14.74 -13.03 7.85
N LEU A 441 14.15 -14.07 8.46
CA LEU A 441 14.61 -14.60 9.74
C LEU A 441 16.02 -15.20 9.64
N GLU A 442 16.32 -15.93 8.58
CA GLU A 442 17.65 -16.51 8.34
C GLU A 442 18.71 -15.43 8.16
N SER A 443 18.46 -14.46 7.27
CA SER A 443 19.33 -13.29 7.12
C SER A 443 19.50 -12.49 8.42
N LEU A 444 18.48 -12.39 9.23
CA LEU A 444 18.55 -11.70 10.50
C LEU A 444 19.43 -12.48 11.48
N MET A 445 19.28 -13.81 11.57
CA MET A 445 20.07 -14.66 12.47
C MET A 445 21.56 -14.64 12.14
N THR A 446 21.94 -14.48 10.88
CA THR A 446 23.34 -14.33 10.49
C THR A 446 23.92 -12.95 10.84
N LYS A 447 23.08 -11.91 10.98
CA LYS A 447 23.52 -10.52 11.17
C LYS A 447 23.29 -9.97 12.57
N THR A 448 22.75 -10.75 13.51
CA THR A 448 22.42 -10.28 14.86
C THR A 448 22.83 -11.27 15.94
N LEU A 449 23.06 -10.75 17.15
CA LEU A 449 23.26 -11.57 18.36
C LEU A 449 21.94 -12.06 18.97
N ALA A 450 20.79 -11.60 18.46
CA ALA A 450 19.47 -11.96 18.98
C ALA A 450 18.97 -13.35 18.50
N ILE A 451 19.85 -14.24 18.05
CA ILE A 451 19.53 -15.56 17.46
C ILE A 451 18.61 -16.38 18.36
N LYS A 452 18.93 -16.46 19.68
CA LYS A 452 18.11 -17.22 20.62
C LYS A 452 16.68 -16.72 20.71
N ASN A 453 16.47 -15.40 20.76
CA ASN A 453 15.15 -14.79 20.86
C ASN A 453 14.36 -14.99 19.57
N VAL A 454 15.01 -14.87 18.41
CA VAL A 454 14.39 -15.15 17.10
C VAL A 454 13.94 -16.61 17.06
N LYS A 455 14.83 -17.57 17.36
CA LYS A 455 14.50 -19.00 17.36
C LYS A 455 13.35 -19.33 18.31
N THR A 456 13.36 -18.78 19.54
CA THR A 456 12.29 -19.04 20.52
C THR A 456 10.95 -18.48 20.08
N ARG A 457 10.89 -17.22 19.62
CA ARG A 457 9.63 -16.59 19.28
C ARG A 457 9.04 -17.03 17.94
N PHE A 458 9.88 -17.47 17.01
CA PHE A 458 9.49 -17.96 15.68
C PHE A 458 9.61 -19.48 15.54
N ALA A 459 9.71 -20.24 16.64
CA ALA A 459 9.87 -21.70 16.58
C ALA A 459 8.84 -22.38 15.68
N HIS A 460 7.58 -21.99 15.81
CA HIS A 460 6.47 -22.52 14.99
C HIS A 460 6.62 -22.24 13.49
N VAL A 461 7.21 -21.09 13.11
CA VAL A 461 7.45 -20.74 11.71
C VAL A 461 8.69 -21.45 11.16
N LEU A 462 9.77 -21.51 11.97
CA LEU A 462 11.01 -22.15 11.58
C LEU A 462 10.86 -23.66 11.35
N GLY A 463 9.89 -24.32 12.00
CA GLY A 463 9.54 -25.72 11.77
C GLY A 463 8.38 -25.94 10.78
N SER A 464 7.81 -24.88 10.18
CA SER A 464 6.64 -24.99 9.32
C SER A 464 7.02 -25.37 7.88
N GLU A 465 6.47 -26.47 7.39
CA GLU A 465 6.60 -26.88 5.99
C GLU A 465 5.96 -25.87 5.03
N ASP A 466 4.81 -25.31 5.39
CA ASP A 466 4.13 -24.28 4.59
C ASP A 466 4.98 -23.02 4.44
N ALA A 467 5.68 -22.61 5.50
CA ALA A 467 6.59 -21.47 5.46
C ALA A 467 7.79 -21.76 4.55
N LEU A 468 8.33 -23.00 4.61
CA LEU A 468 9.42 -23.45 3.74
C LEU A 468 8.98 -23.42 2.27
N LEU A 469 7.85 -24.03 1.94
CA LEU A 469 7.31 -24.06 0.58
C LEU A 469 7.00 -22.65 0.07
N ALA A 470 6.39 -21.81 0.90
CA ALA A 470 6.13 -20.42 0.55
C ALA A 470 7.41 -19.64 0.25
N ALA A 471 8.51 -19.91 0.95
CA ALA A 471 9.78 -19.23 0.72
C ALA A 471 10.49 -19.70 -0.56
N VAL A 472 10.53 -21.02 -0.82
CA VAL A 472 11.22 -21.56 -2.01
C VAL A 472 10.46 -21.29 -3.30
N THR A 473 9.14 -21.08 -3.24
CA THR A 473 8.32 -20.72 -4.40
C THR A 473 8.38 -19.23 -4.75
N LEU A 474 8.96 -18.36 -3.90
CA LEU A 474 9.17 -16.97 -4.25
C LEU A 474 10.37 -16.82 -5.22
N PRO A 475 10.18 -16.25 -6.42
CA PRO A 475 11.26 -16.10 -7.42
C PRO A 475 12.48 -15.34 -6.90
N LYS A 476 12.28 -14.40 -5.97
CA LYS A 476 13.34 -13.61 -5.33
C LYS A 476 14.29 -14.47 -4.50
N PHE A 477 13.81 -15.53 -3.85
CA PHE A 477 14.59 -16.29 -2.88
C PHE A 477 14.95 -17.67 -3.35
N LYS A 478 14.00 -18.46 -3.87
CA LYS A 478 14.19 -19.85 -4.27
C LYS A 478 14.89 -20.66 -3.17
N LEU A 479 16.00 -21.32 -3.46
CA LEU A 479 16.81 -22.08 -2.52
C LEU A 479 18.05 -21.33 -2.01
N ARG A 480 18.29 -20.07 -2.44
CA ARG A 480 19.53 -19.33 -2.14
C ARG A 480 19.74 -19.03 -0.67
N TRP A 481 18.67 -18.89 0.10
CA TRP A 481 18.71 -18.57 1.53
C TRP A 481 18.96 -19.80 2.43
N LEU A 482 18.83 -21.01 1.89
CA LEU A 482 19.10 -22.25 2.60
C LEU A 482 20.61 -22.58 2.49
N HIS A 483 21.29 -22.66 3.62
CA HIS A 483 22.72 -23.01 3.66
C HIS A 483 22.93 -24.51 3.75
N ASP A 484 22.05 -25.24 4.43
CA ASP A 484 22.14 -26.68 4.65
C ASP A 484 21.58 -27.46 3.44
N GLN A 485 22.38 -28.42 2.92
CA GLN A 485 21.99 -29.23 1.77
C GLN A 485 20.80 -30.14 2.09
N ALA A 486 20.71 -30.68 3.31
CA ALA A 486 19.59 -31.50 3.73
C ALA A 486 18.25 -30.74 3.68
N TRP A 487 18.26 -29.46 4.09
CA TRP A 487 17.09 -28.59 3.98
C TRP A 487 16.74 -28.23 2.53
N LYS A 488 17.73 -28.08 1.64
CA LYS A 488 17.49 -27.88 0.21
C LYS A 488 16.81 -29.11 -0.41
N ASP A 489 17.29 -30.30 -0.08
CA ASP A 489 16.75 -31.56 -0.60
C ASP A 489 15.35 -31.85 -0.05
N LEU A 490 15.10 -31.53 1.23
CA LEU A 490 13.76 -31.58 1.83
C LEU A 490 12.80 -30.63 1.11
N ALA A 491 13.21 -29.38 0.89
CA ALA A 491 12.39 -28.38 0.20
C ALA A 491 12.04 -28.84 -1.22
N LYS A 492 13.00 -29.37 -1.99
CA LYS A 492 12.77 -29.93 -3.33
C LYS A 492 11.80 -31.10 -3.30
N ALA A 493 11.99 -32.05 -2.37
CA ALA A 493 11.12 -33.22 -2.23
C ALA A 493 9.67 -32.80 -1.92
N ARG A 494 9.47 -31.87 -0.99
CA ARG A 494 8.14 -31.34 -0.64
C ARG A 494 7.51 -30.58 -1.80
N LEU A 495 8.26 -29.73 -2.47
CA LEU A 495 7.77 -29.02 -3.66
C LEU A 495 7.30 -29.99 -4.75
N LEU A 496 8.05 -31.06 -5.01
CA LEU A 496 7.66 -32.10 -5.96
C LEU A 496 6.37 -32.82 -5.55
N VAL A 497 6.15 -33.07 -4.26
CA VAL A 497 4.91 -33.67 -3.77
C VAL A 497 3.73 -32.75 -4.03
N GLU A 498 3.85 -31.46 -3.74
CA GLU A 498 2.78 -30.48 -3.98
C GLU A 498 2.51 -30.30 -5.48
N CYS A 499 3.55 -30.22 -6.32
CA CYS A 499 3.39 -30.17 -7.78
C CYS A 499 2.63 -31.39 -8.32
N ARG A 500 2.91 -32.59 -7.80
CA ARG A 500 2.20 -33.83 -8.24
C ARG A 500 0.71 -33.80 -7.90
N LYS A 501 0.31 -33.18 -6.79
CA LYS A 501 -1.12 -33.03 -6.43
C LYS A 501 -1.88 -32.15 -7.40
N LEU A 502 -1.19 -31.21 -8.07
CA LEU A 502 -1.79 -30.23 -8.99
C LEU A 502 -1.83 -30.72 -10.45
N LEU A 503 -1.07 -31.76 -10.81
CA LEU A 503 -1.07 -32.32 -12.17
C LEU A 503 -2.29 -33.23 -12.36
N PRO A 504 -3.08 -33.07 -13.43
CA PRO A 504 -4.13 -34.02 -13.79
C PRO A 504 -3.49 -35.40 -14.12
N GLU A 505 -4.18 -36.49 -13.77
CA GLU A 505 -3.66 -37.86 -13.86
C GLU A 505 -3.21 -38.31 -15.27
N GLN A 506 -3.32 -37.48 -16.31
CA GLN A 506 -3.06 -37.85 -17.70
C GLN A 506 -1.80 -37.27 -18.35
N ASP A 507 -1.07 -36.38 -17.73
CA ASP A 507 0.14 -35.78 -18.34
C ASP A 507 1.43 -36.11 -17.55
N GLN A 508 1.78 -37.36 -17.54
CA GLN A 508 3.17 -37.77 -17.32
C GLN A 508 3.84 -37.91 -18.70
N LEU A 509 4.58 -36.87 -19.13
CA LEU A 509 5.74 -36.97 -20.06
C LEU A 509 5.98 -35.64 -20.79
N GLN A 510 6.98 -34.94 -20.49
CA GLN A 510 8.18 -34.52 -21.24
C GLN A 510 8.78 -33.21 -20.70
N PRO A 511 10.09 -33.08 -20.53
CA PRO A 511 10.75 -31.87 -20.11
C PRO A 511 10.89 -30.89 -21.28
N GLY A 512 10.15 -29.80 -21.23
CA GLY A 512 10.24 -28.68 -22.17
C GLY A 512 11.36 -27.73 -21.79
N THR A 513 12.26 -27.46 -22.70
CA THR A 513 13.30 -26.46 -22.65
C THR A 513 12.70 -25.06 -22.69
N SER A 514 12.90 -24.25 -21.66
CA SER A 514 12.47 -22.83 -21.61
C SER A 514 13.64 -21.86 -21.57
N ALA A 515 13.54 -20.86 -22.42
CA ALA A 515 14.52 -19.82 -22.62
C ALA A 515 14.54 -18.83 -21.43
N THR A 516 15.74 -18.53 -20.96
CA THR A 516 16.06 -17.55 -19.93
C THR A 516 15.93 -16.12 -20.48
N ASN A 517 15.02 -15.33 -19.93
CA ASN A 517 15.07 -13.89 -20.04
C ASN A 517 15.59 -13.30 -18.72
N THR A 518 16.85 -12.91 -18.73
CA THR A 518 17.50 -12.21 -17.62
C THR A 518 17.14 -10.74 -17.68
N THR A 519 16.27 -10.28 -16.78
CA THR A 519 16.03 -8.85 -16.59
C THR A 519 17.00 -8.34 -15.51
N GLN A 520 17.98 -7.56 -15.92
CA GLN A 520 18.87 -6.84 -15.02
C GLN A 520 18.12 -5.68 -14.36
N HIS A 521 18.08 -5.67 -13.04
CA HIS A 521 17.64 -4.52 -12.25
C HIS A 521 18.83 -3.66 -11.86
N PRO A 522 18.84 -2.36 -12.15
CA PRO A 522 19.86 -1.43 -11.67
C PRO A 522 19.42 -0.84 -10.32
N GLY A 523 20.27 -0.94 -9.30
CA GLY A 523 20.14 -0.21 -8.05
C GLY A 523 20.12 -1.11 -6.82
N SER A 524 21.27 -1.22 -6.15
CA SER A 524 21.39 -1.85 -4.84
C SER A 524 20.57 -1.08 -3.81
N SER A 525 19.44 -1.65 -3.40
CA SER A 525 18.64 -1.14 -2.28
C SER A 525 19.19 -1.68 -0.95
N LYS A 526 18.86 -1.01 0.17
CA LYS A 526 19.19 -1.52 1.53
C LYS A 526 18.63 -2.92 1.79
N GLU A 527 17.61 -3.31 1.06
CA GLU A 527 16.97 -4.61 1.10
C GLU A 527 17.84 -5.67 0.39
N ASP A 528 18.46 -5.32 -0.74
CA ASP A 528 19.34 -6.22 -1.47
C ASP A 528 20.64 -6.50 -0.68
N GLU A 529 21.18 -5.50 0.03
CA GLU A 529 22.31 -5.69 0.95
C GLU A 529 21.92 -6.59 2.15
N PHE A 530 20.68 -6.55 2.60
CA PHE A 530 20.18 -7.41 3.67
C PHE A 530 20.10 -8.88 3.24
N PHE A 531 19.63 -9.15 2.01
CA PHE A 531 19.49 -10.48 1.43
C PHE A 531 20.71 -10.93 0.61
N SER A 532 21.92 -10.58 0.98
CA SER A 532 23.13 -11.06 0.30
C SER A 532 23.31 -12.58 0.51
N PHE A 533 22.75 -13.39 -0.39
CA PHE A 533 22.96 -14.84 -0.48
C PHE A 533 23.96 -15.13 -1.62
N GLU A 534 24.77 -16.21 -1.47
CA GLU A 534 25.71 -16.65 -2.51
C GLU A 534 24.94 -17.10 -3.77
N GLU A 535 25.36 -16.61 -4.94
CA GLU A 535 24.78 -16.99 -6.23
C GLU A 535 25.27 -18.38 -6.65
N ASN A 536 24.43 -19.39 -6.48
CA ASN A 536 24.53 -20.66 -7.20
C ASN A 536 23.46 -20.71 -8.28
N GLU A 537 23.88 -20.92 -9.53
CA GLU A 537 22.99 -21.06 -10.69
C GLU A 537 22.07 -22.26 -10.52
N ASP A 538 20.78 -22.05 -10.28
CA ASP A 538 19.78 -23.11 -10.20
C ASP A 538 18.96 -23.23 -11.50
N ILE A 539 18.98 -24.45 -12.06
CA ILE A 539 18.43 -24.84 -13.37
C ILE A 539 16.90 -25.11 -13.35
N TYR A 540 16.17 -24.83 -12.28
CA TYR A 540 14.77 -25.25 -12.13
C TYR A 540 13.76 -24.10 -12.19
N ALA A 541 13.60 -23.49 -13.36
CA ALA A 541 12.76 -22.28 -13.50
C ALA A 541 11.29 -22.51 -13.91
N THR A 542 10.85 -23.73 -14.28
CA THR A 542 9.60 -23.91 -15.03
C THR A 542 8.39 -24.44 -14.26
N ALA A 543 8.57 -25.13 -13.14
CA ALA A 543 7.45 -25.62 -12.32
C ALA A 543 6.99 -24.61 -11.25
N GLU A 544 7.64 -23.46 -11.16
CA GLU A 544 7.49 -22.49 -10.07
C GLU A 544 6.24 -21.60 -10.19
N GLY A 545 5.68 -21.44 -11.39
CA GLY A 545 4.54 -20.52 -11.62
C GLY A 545 3.26 -20.98 -10.93
N GLU A 546 2.91 -22.26 -11.03
CA GLU A 546 1.63 -22.80 -10.57
C GLU A 546 1.59 -23.11 -9.07
N VAL A 547 2.68 -23.65 -8.51
CA VAL A 547 2.78 -23.90 -7.06
C VAL A 547 2.92 -22.62 -6.26
N ALA A 548 3.54 -21.58 -6.83
CA ALA A 548 3.59 -20.27 -6.24
C ALA A 548 2.20 -19.64 -6.00
N GLU A 549 1.19 -20.11 -6.71
CA GLU A 549 -0.19 -19.63 -6.58
C GLU A 549 -0.86 -20.14 -5.30
N TYR A 550 -0.60 -21.38 -4.93
CA TYR A 550 -1.19 -22.05 -3.78
C TYR A 550 -0.70 -21.51 -2.42
N LEU A 551 0.56 -21.08 -2.31
CA LEU A 551 1.21 -20.78 -1.03
C LEU A 551 1.39 -19.29 -0.71
N LYS A 552 0.89 -18.37 -1.53
CA LYS A 552 1.18 -16.92 -1.43
C LYS A 552 0.21 -16.08 -0.58
N SER A 553 -0.67 -16.68 0.18
CA SER A 553 -1.70 -15.97 0.92
C SER A 553 -1.28 -15.38 2.28
N GLY A 554 -0.04 -15.58 2.73
CA GLY A 554 0.40 -15.08 4.04
C GLY A 554 0.51 -13.56 4.10
N ALA A 555 -0.40 -12.89 4.81
CA ALA A 555 -0.32 -11.47 5.11
C ALA A 555 0.32 -11.23 6.49
N THR A 556 1.05 -10.15 6.62
CA THR A 556 1.36 -9.58 7.94
C THR A 556 0.17 -8.74 8.43
N GLY A 557 0.07 -8.42 9.72
CA GLY A 557 -0.98 -7.56 10.27
C GLY A 557 -0.98 -6.10 9.77
N ALA A 558 0.03 -5.70 8.97
CA ALA A 558 0.18 -4.36 8.43
C ALA A 558 -1.05 -3.82 7.66
N PRO A 559 -1.79 -4.63 6.86
CA PRO A 559 -2.96 -4.12 6.15
C PRO A 559 -4.08 -3.63 7.06
N VAL A 560 -4.38 -4.34 8.15
CA VAL A 560 -5.42 -3.93 9.08
C VAL A 560 -4.99 -2.69 9.88
N GLU A 561 -3.71 -2.54 10.23
CA GLU A 561 -3.19 -1.30 10.82
C GLU A 561 -3.39 -0.08 9.91
N ARG A 562 -3.26 -0.26 8.59
CA ARG A 562 -3.53 0.80 7.61
C ARG A 562 -5.01 1.15 7.51
N LEU A 563 -5.89 0.16 7.61
CA LEU A 563 -7.32 0.41 7.73
C LEU A 563 -7.62 1.31 8.92
N PHE A 564 -7.02 1.05 10.08
CA PHE A 564 -7.16 1.89 11.27
C PHE A 564 -6.52 3.28 11.12
N SER A 565 -5.41 3.39 10.40
CA SER A 565 -4.79 4.68 10.09
C SER A 565 -5.72 5.57 9.27
N LEU A 566 -6.43 5.03 8.28
CA LEU A 566 -7.48 5.73 7.55
C LEU A 566 -8.68 6.05 8.47
N GLY A 567 -9.04 5.14 9.37
CA GLY A 567 -10.08 5.35 10.38
C GLY A 567 -9.81 6.55 11.27
N ASN A 568 -8.55 6.76 11.69
CA ASN A 568 -8.14 7.95 12.47
C ASN A 568 -8.40 9.26 11.74
N LEU A 569 -8.23 9.31 10.42
CA LEU A 569 -8.48 10.50 9.62
C LEU A 569 -9.99 10.80 9.51
N ILE A 570 -10.86 9.79 9.64
CA ILE A 570 -12.31 9.96 9.64
C ILE A 570 -12.81 10.34 11.05
N LEU A 571 -12.33 9.67 12.11
CA LEU A 571 -12.74 9.90 13.50
C LEU A 571 -11.99 11.10 14.12
N THR A 572 -12.25 12.28 13.61
CA THR A 572 -11.71 13.53 14.18
C THR A 572 -12.66 14.12 15.22
N PRO A 573 -12.19 14.95 16.18
CA PRO A 573 -13.05 15.63 17.15
C PRO A 573 -14.20 16.43 16.51
N LYS A 574 -13.99 16.95 15.30
CA LYS A 574 -15.02 17.66 14.52
C LYS A 574 -16.13 16.75 13.98
N ARG A 575 -15.94 15.42 14.03
CA ARG A 575 -16.88 14.41 13.52
C ARG A 575 -17.44 13.50 14.61
N ASN A 576 -17.46 13.92 15.85
CA ASN A 576 -17.95 13.16 17.01
C ASN A 576 -19.42 12.70 16.91
N LYS A 577 -20.21 13.31 16.01
CA LYS A 577 -21.61 12.94 15.72
C LYS A 577 -21.78 11.88 14.63
N LEU A 578 -20.69 11.34 14.08
CA LEU A 578 -20.75 10.28 13.09
C LEU A 578 -21.14 8.96 13.80
N SER A 579 -22.21 8.30 13.33
CA SER A 579 -22.58 6.98 13.86
C SER A 579 -21.54 5.93 13.45
N ASP A 580 -21.35 4.90 14.28
CA ASP A 580 -20.37 3.84 14.03
C ASP A 580 -20.61 3.15 12.68
N HIS A 581 -21.88 2.91 12.31
CA HIS A 581 -22.25 2.36 11.00
C HIS A 581 -21.89 3.27 9.81
N LYS A 582 -22.06 4.59 9.92
CA LYS A 582 -21.64 5.54 8.87
C LYS A 582 -20.12 5.65 8.79
N PHE A 583 -19.45 5.53 9.93
CA PHE A 583 -18.00 5.46 9.99
C PHE A 583 -17.49 4.25 9.20
N GLU A 584 -17.99 3.05 9.49
CA GLU A 584 -17.61 1.84 8.77
C GLU A 584 -17.84 1.97 7.26
N LYS A 585 -19.02 2.43 6.83
CA LYS A 585 -19.33 2.61 5.40
C LYS A 585 -18.33 3.52 4.68
N LEU A 586 -18.05 4.69 5.25
CA LEU A 586 -17.09 5.63 4.65
C LEU A 586 -15.67 5.06 4.61
N LEU A 587 -15.28 4.35 5.66
CA LEU A 587 -13.96 3.73 5.75
C LEU A 587 -13.80 2.62 4.71
N LEU A 588 -14.78 1.73 4.60
CA LEU A 588 -14.72 0.62 3.64
C LEU A 588 -14.80 1.11 2.19
N LEU A 589 -15.67 2.07 1.86
CA LEU A 589 -15.71 2.69 0.53
C LEU A 589 -14.36 3.32 0.15
N ARG A 590 -13.68 3.95 1.12
CA ARG A 590 -12.35 4.56 0.90
C ARG A 590 -11.24 3.52 0.77
N TYR A 591 -11.18 2.56 1.68
CA TYR A 591 -10.13 1.53 1.68
C TYR A 591 -10.20 0.65 0.44
N ASN A 592 -11.40 0.27 0.03
CA ASN A 592 -11.64 -0.57 -1.15
C ASN A 592 -11.62 0.22 -2.47
N CYS A 593 -11.19 1.48 -2.45
CA CYS A 593 -11.02 2.34 -3.63
C CYS A 593 -12.26 2.34 -4.56
N TRP A 594 -13.49 2.29 -3.97
CA TRP A 594 -14.73 2.08 -4.72
C TRP A 594 -14.99 3.13 -5.82
N PHE A 595 -14.56 4.36 -5.59
CA PHE A 595 -14.73 5.47 -6.53
C PHE A 595 -13.52 5.70 -7.42
N ASP A 596 -12.42 4.95 -7.29
CA ASP A 596 -11.24 5.10 -8.14
C ASP A 596 -11.57 4.69 -9.58
N GLY A 597 -11.21 5.58 -10.53
CA GLY A 597 -11.76 5.67 -11.88
C GLY A 597 -11.41 4.57 -12.89
N THR A 598 -11.19 3.33 -12.49
CA THR A 598 -11.00 2.21 -13.42
C THR A 598 -12.30 1.60 -13.95
N LYS A 599 -13.47 2.14 -13.54
CA LYS A 599 -14.81 1.64 -13.93
C LYS A 599 -15.73 2.72 -14.51
N VAL A 600 -15.20 3.77 -15.16
CA VAL A 600 -16.01 4.68 -15.98
C VAL A 600 -15.85 4.22 -17.41
N GLU A 601 -16.69 3.28 -17.82
CA GLU A 601 -17.08 3.09 -19.20
C GLU A 601 -18.15 4.12 -19.62
#